data_560a21ddafe7a6a56bce690f3a9620e0
#
_entry.id   560a21ddafe7a6a56bce690f3a9620e0
#
_cell.length_a   1.000
_cell.length_b   1.000
_cell.length_c   1.000
_cell.angle_alpha   90.00
_cell.angle_beta   90.00
_cell.angle_gamma   90.00
#
_symmetry.space_group_name_H-M   'P 1'
#
loop_
_entity.id
_entity.type
_entity.pdbx_description
1 polymer ?
#
loop_
_entity_poly.entity_id
_entity_poly.type
_entity_poly.pdbx_seq_one_letter_code
_entity_poly.pdbx_strand_id
1 'polypeptide(L)'
;MNALPPSRSEAIIDRLHALHPKLIDLSLGRMRRCLDALDNPERRLPPVVHVAGTNGKGSTCAFIRAVAEAAGLRAHVYTSPHLVRFHERIRLAGRLVDESTLAAALEEVEAANAGAPITVFEITTAVALHLFARVPADLLVLE
;
A
#
# COMPACT_ATOMS: atom_id res chain seq x y z
N MET A 1 -0.44 20.72 -23.55
CA MET A 1 -1.33 20.12 -22.53
C MET A 1 -0.68 20.39 -21.16
N ASN A 2 -1.27 21.26 -20.35
CA ASN A 2 -0.79 21.49 -19.01
C ASN A 2 -1.11 20.24 -18.18
N ALA A 3 -0.08 19.53 -17.72
CA ALA A 3 -0.26 18.49 -16.72
C ALA A 3 -0.86 19.13 -15.46
N LEU A 4 -1.87 18.48 -14.89
CA LEU A 4 -2.41 18.88 -13.60
C LEU A 4 -1.27 18.88 -12.56
N PRO A 5 -1.25 19.83 -11.61
CA PRO A 5 -0.24 19.81 -10.55
C PRO A 5 -0.32 18.49 -9.78
N PRO A 6 0.83 17.97 -9.30
CA PRO A 6 0.84 16.72 -8.53
C PRO A 6 -0.04 16.85 -7.30
N SER A 7 -0.73 15.77 -6.95
CA SER A 7 -1.50 15.68 -5.71
C SER A 7 -0.55 15.70 -4.50
N ARG A 8 -1.10 15.91 -3.30
CA ARG A 8 -0.30 15.91 -2.07
C ARG A 8 0.40 14.56 -1.85
N SER A 9 -0.28 13.44 -2.12
CA SER A 9 0.33 12.11 -2.02
C SER A 9 1.45 11.89 -3.03
N GLU A 10 1.26 12.33 -4.27
CA GLU A 10 2.30 12.26 -5.32
C GLU A 10 3.54 13.06 -4.92
N ALA A 11 3.37 14.29 -4.41
CA ALA A 11 4.48 15.11 -3.93
C ALA A 11 5.25 14.46 -2.76
N ILE A 12 4.55 13.75 -1.87
CA ILE A 12 5.19 12.98 -0.79
C ILE A 12 5.97 11.80 -1.36
N ILE A 13 5.38 11.04 -2.26
CA ILE A 13 6.04 9.90 -2.92
C ILE A 13 7.29 10.34 -3.66
N ASP A 14 7.24 11.46 -4.37
CA ASP A 14 8.39 11.99 -5.09
C ASP A 14 9.57 12.32 -4.17
N ARG A 15 9.34 12.95 -3.02
CA ARG A 15 10.42 13.23 -2.07
C ARG A 15 10.96 11.95 -1.39
N LEU A 16 10.14 10.92 -1.23
CA LEU A 16 10.57 9.64 -0.68
C LEU A 16 11.55 8.89 -1.58
N HIS A 17 11.59 9.18 -2.88
CA HIS A 17 12.61 8.64 -3.79
C HIS A 17 14.04 8.99 -3.34
N ALA A 18 14.24 10.08 -2.63
CA ALA A 18 15.56 10.48 -2.11
C ALA A 18 16.07 9.52 -1.01
N LEU A 19 15.21 8.73 -0.40
CA LEU A 19 15.57 7.74 0.64
C LEU A 19 16.03 6.41 0.05
N HIS A 20 16.04 6.26 -1.28
CA HIS A 20 16.39 5.00 -1.94
C HIS A 20 17.82 4.58 -1.58
N PRO A 21 18.03 3.33 -1.13
CA PRO A 21 19.36 2.83 -0.80
C PRO A 21 20.30 2.85 -2.01
N LYS A 22 21.54 3.25 -1.81
CA LYS A 22 22.57 3.26 -2.86
C LYS A 22 23.01 1.84 -3.28
N LEU A 23 22.87 0.86 -2.38
CA LEU A 23 23.20 -0.54 -2.63
C LEU A 23 21.92 -1.36 -2.76
N ILE A 24 21.91 -2.27 -3.73
CA ILE A 24 20.83 -3.24 -3.87
C ILE A 24 20.90 -4.21 -2.69
N ASP A 25 19.84 -4.25 -1.90
CA ASP A 25 19.67 -5.15 -0.78
C ASP A 25 18.24 -5.68 -0.80
N LEU A 26 18.09 -6.97 -1.02
CA LEU A 26 16.80 -7.66 -1.10
C LEU A 26 16.35 -8.21 0.26
N SER A 27 17.05 -7.85 1.36
CA SER A 27 16.64 -8.24 2.69
C SER A 27 15.36 -7.52 3.13
N LEU A 28 14.65 -8.11 4.08
CA LEU A 28 13.45 -7.52 4.68
C LEU A 28 13.76 -6.57 5.86
N GLY A 29 15.04 -6.30 6.13
CA GLY A 29 15.46 -5.52 7.31
C GLY A 29 14.84 -4.13 7.36
N ARG A 30 14.87 -3.39 6.24
CA ARG A 30 14.29 -2.04 6.15
C ARG A 30 12.77 -2.06 6.37
N MET A 31 12.09 -3.02 5.73
CA MET A 31 10.64 -3.19 5.86
C MET A 31 10.24 -3.51 7.30
N ARG A 32 10.92 -4.47 7.94
CA ARG A 32 10.68 -4.83 9.35
C ARG A 32 10.88 -3.65 10.28
N ARG A 33 11.99 -2.92 10.14
CA ARG A 33 12.24 -1.70 10.91
C ARG A 33 11.11 -0.68 10.78
N CYS A 34 10.63 -0.43 9.55
CA CYS A 34 9.54 0.50 9.30
C CYS A 34 8.22 0.02 9.95
N LEU A 35 7.91 -1.27 9.83
CA LEU A 35 6.72 -1.87 10.44
C LEU A 35 6.79 -1.86 11.97
N ASP A 36 7.96 -2.13 12.56
CA ASP A 36 8.17 -2.05 14.00
C ASP A 36 7.90 -0.62 14.52
N ALA A 37 8.35 0.41 13.79
CA ALA A 37 8.10 1.80 14.14
C ALA A 37 6.61 2.19 14.03
N LEU A 38 5.81 1.41 13.31
CA LEU A 38 4.36 1.57 13.15
C LEU A 38 3.55 0.64 14.07
N ASP A 39 4.18 0.03 15.06
CA ASP A 39 3.57 -0.94 15.96
C ASP A 39 3.03 -2.19 15.22
N ASN A 40 3.80 -2.69 14.27
CA ASN A 40 3.58 -3.95 13.55
C ASN A 40 2.14 -4.11 13.00
N PRO A 41 1.70 -3.23 12.08
CA PRO A 41 0.34 -3.28 11.53
C PRO A 41 0.03 -4.60 10.82
N GLU A 42 1.04 -5.30 10.29
CA GLU A 42 0.89 -6.59 9.62
C GLU A 42 0.32 -7.69 10.53
N ARG A 43 0.40 -7.52 11.85
CA ARG A 43 -0.14 -8.47 12.85
C ARG A 43 -1.63 -8.29 13.11
N ARG A 44 -2.22 -7.21 12.61
CA ARG A 44 -3.62 -6.84 12.81
C ARG A 44 -4.44 -6.83 11.52
N LEU A 45 -3.93 -7.50 10.50
CA LEU A 45 -4.62 -7.62 9.21
C LEU A 45 -5.74 -8.66 9.28
N PRO A 46 -6.81 -8.50 8.49
CA PRO A 46 -7.78 -9.59 8.29
C PRO A 46 -7.12 -10.77 7.56
N PRO A 47 -7.80 -11.91 7.42
CA PRO A 47 -7.29 -13.03 6.63
C PRO A 47 -6.80 -12.57 5.25
N VAL A 48 -5.61 -13.03 4.85
CA VAL A 48 -4.93 -12.57 3.64
C VAL A 48 -5.00 -13.64 2.55
N VAL A 49 -5.39 -13.22 1.36
CA VAL A 49 -5.23 -13.99 0.12
C VAL A 49 -4.08 -13.36 -0.66
N HIS A 50 -2.92 -14.01 -0.68
CA HIS A 50 -1.74 -13.54 -1.42
C HIS A 50 -1.74 -14.10 -2.83
N VAL A 51 -1.72 -13.22 -3.83
CA VAL A 51 -1.69 -13.56 -5.25
C VAL A 51 -0.31 -13.24 -5.81
N ALA A 52 0.41 -14.28 -6.19
CA ALA A 52 1.73 -14.18 -6.80
C ALA A 52 1.75 -14.91 -8.15
N GLY A 53 2.64 -14.52 -9.03
CA GLY A 53 2.78 -15.15 -10.34
C GLY A 53 3.29 -14.19 -11.41
N THR A 54 3.44 -14.69 -12.62
CA THR A 54 4.00 -13.93 -13.75
C THR A 54 2.92 -13.16 -14.51
N ASN A 55 1.75 -13.76 -14.72
CA ASN A 55 0.64 -13.18 -15.50
C ASN A 55 -0.69 -13.33 -14.77
N GLY A 56 -1.63 -12.44 -15.08
CA GLY A 56 -3.01 -12.54 -14.63
C GLY A 56 -3.25 -12.24 -13.15
N LYS A 57 -2.25 -11.75 -12.42
CA LYS A 57 -2.39 -11.41 -10.99
C LYS A 57 -3.50 -10.39 -10.73
N GLY A 58 -3.48 -9.28 -11.47
CA GLY A 58 -4.48 -8.21 -11.31
C GLY A 58 -5.90 -8.69 -11.60
N SER A 59 -6.08 -9.51 -12.66
CA SER A 59 -7.39 -10.11 -12.98
C SER A 59 -7.84 -11.07 -11.89
N THR A 60 -6.95 -11.89 -11.36
CA THR A 60 -7.24 -12.80 -10.25
C THR A 60 -7.67 -12.03 -9.01
N CYS A 61 -6.96 -10.98 -8.64
CA CYS A 61 -7.33 -10.10 -7.53
C CYS A 61 -8.73 -9.48 -7.73
N ALA A 62 -9.03 -9.03 -8.95
CA ALA A 62 -10.34 -8.45 -9.28
C ALA A 62 -11.46 -9.49 -9.17
N PHE A 63 -11.26 -10.73 -9.59
CA PHE A 63 -12.23 -11.80 -9.44
C PHE A 63 -12.46 -12.18 -7.97
N ILE A 64 -11.39 -12.33 -7.19
CA ILE A 64 -11.50 -12.63 -5.75
C ILE A 64 -12.29 -11.53 -5.04
N ARG A 65 -11.98 -10.27 -5.33
CA ARG A 65 -12.71 -9.11 -4.79
C ARG A 65 -14.19 -9.17 -5.17
N ALA A 66 -14.49 -9.36 -6.45
CA ALA A 66 -15.87 -9.39 -6.94
C ALA A 66 -16.70 -10.50 -6.27
N VAL A 67 -16.13 -11.69 -6.10
CA VAL A 67 -16.78 -12.81 -5.40
C VAL A 67 -17.01 -12.49 -3.92
N ALA A 68 -16.00 -11.92 -3.24
CA ALA A 68 -16.12 -11.52 -1.84
C ALA A 68 -17.21 -10.46 -1.64
N GLU A 69 -17.23 -9.42 -2.46
CA GLU A 69 -18.23 -8.35 -2.41
C GLU A 69 -19.66 -8.89 -2.71
N ALA A 70 -19.79 -9.79 -3.69
CA ALA A 70 -21.05 -10.45 -3.97
C ALA A 70 -21.56 -11.32 -2.81
N ALA A 71 -20.64 -11.88 -2.01
CA ALA A 71 -20.96 -12.60 -0.78
C ALA A 71 -21.22 -11.67 0.43
N GLY A 72 -21.23 -10.37 0.25
CA GLY A 72 -21.45 -9.39 1.32
C GLY A 72 -20.24 -9.13 2.21
N LEU A 73 -19.04 -9.56 1.78
CA LEU A 73 -17.80 -9.35 2.51
C LEU A 73 -17.14 -8.02 2.11
N ARG A 74 -16.48 -7.39 3.07
CA ARG A 74 -15.65 -6.20 2.84
C ARG A 74 -14.21 -6.66 2.57
N ALA A 75 -13.70 -6.33 1.38
CA ALA A 75 -12.36 -6.71 0.98
C ALA A 75 -11.43 -5.49 0.90
N HIS A 76 -10.28 -5.57 1.57
CA HIS A 76 -9.14 -4.74 1.23
C HIS A 76 -8.44 -5.30 0.01
N VAL A 77 -7.83 -4.44 -0.80
CA VAL A 77 -7.04 -4.87 -1.96
C VAL A 77 -5.78 -4.01 -2.08
N TYR A 78 -4.65 -4.67 -2.29
CA TYR A 78 -3.39 -4.02 -2.66
C TYR A 78 -2.89 -4.60 -3.98
N THR A 79 -2.70 -3.74 -4.97
CA THR A 79 -2.23 -4.13 -6.32
C THR A 79 -1.06 -3.27 -6.77
N SER A 80 -0.29 -3.76 -7.74
CA SER A 80 0.79 -3.03 -8.38
C SER A 80 1.02 -3.53 -9.82
N PRO A 81 1.46 -2.64 -10.73
CA PRO A 81 1.54 -1.19 -10.61
C PRO A 81 0.17 -0.50 -10.70
N HIS A 82 0.11 0.82 -10.55
CA HIS A 82 -1.05 1.62 -10.91
C HIS A 82 -1.02 2.02 -12.39
N LEU A 83 -2.17 2.37 -12.95
CA LEU A 83 -2.28 2.80 -14.35
C LEU A 83 -2.07 4.31 -14.51
N VAL A 84 -2.69 5.11 -13.66
CA VAL A 84 -2.67 6.57 -13.74
C VAL A 84 -2.18 7.18 -12.43
N ARG A 85 -2.76 6.79 -11.29
CA ARG A 85 -2.48 7.40 -9.98
C ARG A 85 -2.20 6.35 -8.91
N PHE A 86 -1.31 6.69 -7.99
CA PHE A 86 -0.87 5.78 -6.92
C PHE A 86 -2.03 5.24 -6.07
N HIS A 87 -3.05 6.05 -5.76
CA HIS A 87 -4.18 5.61 -4.92
C HIS A 87 -4.95 4.40 -5.49
N GLU A 88 -4.82 4.13 -6.80
CA GLU A 88 -5.43 2.95 -7.43
C GLU A 88 -4.95 1.63 -6.82
N ARG A 89 -3.74 1.64 -6.22
CA ARG A 89 -3.13 0.45 -5.60
C ARG A 89 -3.83 0.00 -4.32
N ILE A 90 -4.58 0.89 -3.66
CA ILE A 90 -5.11 0.64 -2.32
C ILE A 90 -6.62 0.78 -2.32
N ARG A 91 -7.32 -0.31 -1.97
CA ARG A 91 -8.75 -0.30 -1.65
C ARG A 91 -8.97 -0.64 -0.19
N LEU A 92 -9.71 0.20 0.50
CA LEU A 92 -10.10 0.03 1.88
C LEU A 92 -11.56 -0.41 1.95
N ALA A 93 -11.81 -1.65 2.39
CA ALA A 93 -13.16 -2.21 2.51
C ALA A 93 -14.01 -2.02 1.24
N GLY A 94 -13.41 -2.29 0.07
CA GLY A 94 -14.06 -2.23 -1.24
C GLY A 94 -13.97 -0.89 -1.97
N ARG A 95 -13.52 0.20 -1.33
CA ARG A 95 -13.42 1.53 -1.94
C ARG A 95 -11.97 1.96 -2.15
N LEU A 96 -11.69 2.61 -3.27
CA LEU A 96 -10.39 3.25 -3.46
C LEU A 96 -10.11 4.24 -2.31
N VAL A 97 -8.86 4.20 -1.81
CA VAL A 97 -8.45 5.16 -0.79
C VAL A 97 -8.54 6.58 -1.37
N ASP A 98 -9.10 7.50 -0.60
CA ASP A 98 -9.13 8.90 -0.98
C ASP A 98 -7.78 9.59 -0.77
N GLU A 99 -7.57 10.69 -1.47
CA GLU A 99 -6.31 11.44 -1.48
C GLU A 99 -5.91 11.94 -0.09
N SER A 100 -6.84 12.42 0.71
CA SER A 100 -6.55 12.96 2.04
C SER A 100 -6.13 11.86 3.02
N THR A 101 -6.79 10.71 2.98
CA THR A 101 -6.46 9.53 3.78
C THR A 101 -5.08 8.99 3.39
N LEU A 102 -4.81 8.88 2.09
CA LEU A 102 -3.53 8.41 1.59
C LEU A 102 -2.39 9.36 1.98
N ALA A 103 -2.55 10.66 1.77
CA ALA A 103 -1.55 11.66 2.11
C ALA A 103 -1.23 11.67 3.61
N ALA A 104 -2.25 11.59 4.47
CA ALA A 104 -2.06 11.52 5.91
C ALA A 104 -1.29 10.26 6.34
N ALA A 105 -1.64 9.09 5.78
CA ALA A 105 -0.94 7.85 6.08
C ALA A 105 0.51 7.86 5.58
N LEU A 106 0.77 8.44 4.40
CA LEU A 106 2.13 8.63 3.88
C LEU A 106 2.98 9.50 4.83
N GLU A 107 2.43 10.59 5.35
CA GLU A 107 3.13 11.46 6.31
C GLU A 107 3.40 10.74 7.64
N GLU A 108 2.45 9.97 8.15
CA GLU A 108 2.64 9.18 9.37
C GLU A 108 3.77 8.15 9.20
N VAL A 109 3.77 7.43 8.10
CA VAL A 109 4.80 6.40 7.82
C VAL A 109 6.16 7.04 7.52
N GLU A 110 6.20 8.17 6.81
CA GLU A 110 7.42 8.94 6.59
C GLU A 110 8.03 9.39 7.93
N ALA A 111 7.21 9.92 8.84
CA ALA A 111 7.66 10.32 10.17
C ALA A 111 8.18 9.12 10.98
N ALA A 112 7.49 7.98 10.95
CA ALA A 112 7.93 6.75 11.62
C ALA A 112 9.24 6.21 11.03
N ASN A 113 9.46 6.31 9.72
CA ASN A 113 10.71 5.91 9.06
C ASN A 113 11.90 6.81 9.44
N ALA A 114 11.63 8.04 9.90
CA ALA A 114 12.63 8.99 10.42
C ALA A 114 13.84 9.21 9.48
N GLY A 115 13.60 9.30 8.17
CA GLY A 115 14.63 9.54 7.17
C GLY A 115 15.60 8.38 6.91
N ALA A 116 15.35 7.20 7.48
CA ALA A 116 16.18 6.03 7.27
C ALA A 116 16.08 5.53 5.81
N PRO A 117 17.14 4.92 5.26
CA PRO A 117 17.09 4.35 3.91
C PRO A 117 15.96 3.33 3.75
N ILE A 118 15.14 3.51 2.72
CA ILE A 118 14.02 2.63 2.37
C ILE A 118 13.68 2.83 0.89
N THR A 119 13.18 1.81 0.21
CA THR A 119 12.67 1.99 -1.15
C THR A 119 11.26 2.56 -1.13
N VAL A 120 10.88 3.25 -2.22
CA VAL A 120 9.50 3.75 -2.36
C VAL A 120 8.48 2.60 -2.31
N PHE A 121 8.81 1.46 -2.91
CA PHE A 121 7.93 0.29 -2.85
C PHE A 121 7.76 -0.24 -1.42
N GLU A 122 8.83 -0.33 -0.65
CA GLU A 122 8.76 -0.76 0.76
C GLU A 122 7.93 0.21 1.61
N ILE A 123 8.19 1.51 1.50
CA ILE A 123 7.46 2.48 2.33
C ILE A 123 5.99 2.59 1.94
N THR A 124 5.67 2.53 0.65
CA THR A 124 4.28 2.55 0.19
C THR A 124 3.53 1.26 0.54
N THR A 125 4.22 0.12 0.60
CA THR A 125 3.66 -1.13 1.12
C THR A 125 3.38 -1.01 2.62
N ALA A 126 4.28 -0.41 3.40
CA ALA A 126 4.05 -0.12 4.82
C ALA A 126 2.83 0.78 5.02
N VAL A 127 2.64 1.80 4.16
CA VAL A 127 1.44 2.65 4.16
C VAL A 127 0.17 1.83 3.95
N ALA A 128 0.17 0.93 2.97
CA ALA A 128 -0.98 0.07 2.70
C ALA A 128 -1.31 -0.81 3.91
N LEU A 129 -0.33 -1.49 4.49
CA LEU A 129 -0.51 -2.34 5.68
C LEU A 129 -1.01 -1.52 6.88
N HIS A 130 -0.48 -0.31 7.06
CA HIS A 130 -0.89 0.60 8.13
C HIS A 130 -2.37 1.01 8.01
N LEU A 131 -2.83 1.31 6.80
CA LEU A 131 -4.23 1.60 6.51
C LEU A 131 -5.13 0.36 6.69
N PHE A 132 -4.71 -0.80 6.19
CA PHE A 132 -5.48 -2.04 6.32
C PHE A 132 -5.68 -2.49 7.77
N ALA A 133 -4.70 -2.24 8.63
CA ALA A 133 -4.82 -2.56 10.06
C ALA A 133 -5.81 -1.65 10.82
N ARG A 134 -6.11 -0.47 10.29
CA ARG A 134 -6.98 0.54 10.92
C ARG A 134 -8.43 0.48 10.47
N VAL A 135 -8.67 0.00 9.27
CA VAL A 135 -10.02 -0.07 8.69
C VAL A 135 -10.54 -1.50 8.78
N PRO A 136 -11.69 -1.76 9.43
CA PRO A 136 -12.24 -3.12 9.50
C PRO A 136 -12.61 -3.67 8.13
N ALA A 137 -12.19 -4.92 7.86
CA ALA A 137 -12.56 -5.68 6.68
C ALA A 137 -12.57 -7.17 6.98
N ASP A 138 -13.16 -7.97 6.08
CA ASP A 138 -13.33 -9.41 6.26
C ASP A 138 -12.18 -10.19 5.63
N LEU A 139 -11.53 -9.61 4.61
CA LEU A 139 -10.31 -10.17 4.00
C LEU A 139 -9.44 -9.08 3.37
N LEU A 140 -8.17 -9.43 3.12
CA LEU A 140 -7.23 -8.64 2.33
C LEU A 140 -6.76 -9.46 1.13
N VAL A 141 -6.92 -8.93 -0.08
CA VAL A 141 -6.33 -9.47 -1.31
C VAL A 141 -5.04 -8.72 -1.57
N LEU A 142 -3.92 -9.44 -1.51
CA LEU A 142 -2.57 -8.88 -1.62
C LEU A 142 -1.89 -9.42 -2.88
N GLU A 143 -1.66 -8.55 -3.85
CA GLU A 143 -0.88 -8.87 -5.05
C GLU A 143 0.62 -8.77 -4.80
#